data_ac3e3fc5e6bc4bebffcd8a981071d514
#
_entry.id   ac3e3fc5e6bc4bebffcd8a981071d514
#
_cell.length_a   1.000
_cell.length_b   1.000
_cell.length_c   1.000
_cell.angle_alpha   90.00
_cell.angle_beta   90.00
_cell.angle_gamma   90.00
#
_symmetry.space_group_name_H-M   'P 1'
#
loop_
_entity.id
_entity.type
_entity.pdbx_description
1 polymer ?
#
loop_
_entity_poly.entity_id
_entity_poly.type
_entity_poly.pdbx_seq_one_letter_code
_entity_poly.pdbx_strand_id
1 'polypeptide(L)'
;MITIFYRSFGKILLSQSTADLAAFKLEDVVWIDLFSPSGDEKRATESFLNTEIQSRAQAEEIESSSRFSETDTAIFANTNFLIPGPEEYAMEAVSFTLVGNVLTTLRDVPLRSFTELQRKIQAVPRLFPNGYWVF
;
A
#
# COMPACT_ATOMS: atom_id res chain seq x y z
N MET A 1 -2.31 -9.25 6.85
CA MET A 1 -2.76 -9.81 5.56
C MET A 1 -2.20 -8.99 4.42
N ILE A 2 -1.57 -9.63 3.46
CA ILE A 2 -1.04 -8.98 2.27
C ILE A 2 -1.98 -9.19 1.09
N THR A 3 -2.21 -8.14 0.31
CA THR A 3 -2.94 -8.23 -0.96
C THR A 3 -2.10 -7.55 -2.04
N ILE A 4 -1.77 -8.31 -3.08
CA ILE A 4 -0.89 -7.86 -4.15
C ILE A 4 -1.72 -7.71 -5.42
N PHE A 5 -1.76 -6.51 -5.99
CA PHE A 5 -2.41 -6.24 -7.26
C PHE A 5 -1.34 -6.20 -8.34
N TYR A 6 -1.41 -7.12 -9.29
CA TYR A 6 -0.41 -7.26 -10.33
C TYR A 6 -1.04 -7.33 -11.71
N ARG A 7 -0.27 -6.93 -12.69
CA ARG A 7 -0.72 -6.88 -14.09
C ARG A 7 -0.43 -8.18 -14.79
N SER A 8 -1.43 -8.71 -15.52
CA SER A 8 -1.29 -9.90 -16.32
C SER A 8 -2.23 -9.81 -17.52
N PHE A 9 -1.67 -9.83 -18.72
CA PHE A 9 -2.43 -9.83 -19.98
C PHE A 9 -3.51 -8.73 -20.07
N GLY A 10 -3.14 -7.51 -19.68
CA GLY A 10 -4.05 -6.35 -19.73
C GLY A 10 -5.08 -6.30 -18.60
N LYS A 11 -5.02 -7.24 -17.67
CA LYS A 11 -5.88 -7.28 -16.49
C LYS A 11 -5.06 -7.05 -15.23
N ILE A 12 -5.73 -6.63 -14.17
CA ILE A 12 -5.14 -6.56 -12.84
C ILE A 12 -5.75 -7.65 -12.00
N LEU A 13 -4.91 -8.57 -11.56
CA LEU A 13 -5.28 -9.72 -10.73
C LEU A 13 -4.78 -9.47 -9.31
N LEU A 14 -5.29 -10.24 -8.36
CA LEU A 14 -4.81 -10.14 -6.99
C LEU A 14 -4.27 -11.48 -6.49
N SER A 15 -3.25 -11.38 -5.63
CA SER A 15 -2.68 -12.52 -4.90
C SER A 15 -2.56 -12.14 -3.43
N GLN A 16 -2.72 -13.12 -2.55
CA GLN A 16 -2.52 -12.95 -1.10
C GLN A 16 -1.37 -13.80 -0.58
N SER A 17 -0.45 -14.21 -1.46
CA SER A 17 0.67 -15.08 -1.12
C SER A 17 2.00 -14.32 -1.24
N THR A 18 2.81 -14.36 -0.18
CA THR A 18 4.17 -13.80 -0.21
C THR A 18 5.09 -14.59 -1.14
N ALA A 19 4.81 -15.88 -1.36
CA ALA A 19 5.58 -16.70 -2.29
C ALA A 19 5.43 -16.20 -3.73
N ASP A 20 4.24 -15.73 -4.10
CA ASP A 20 4.00 -15.16 -5.43
C ASP A 20 4.78 -13.87 -5.63
N LEU A 21 4.96 -13.08 -4.57
CA LEU A 21 5.68 -11.82 -4.64
C LEU A 21 7.14 -12.03 -5.11
N ALA A 22 7.78 -13.11 -4.68
CA ALA A 22 9.13 -13.44 -5.10
C ALA A 22 9.24 -13.78 -6.60
N ALA A 23 8.14 -14.18 -7.22
CA ALA A 23 8.08 -14.53 -8.63
C ALA A 23 7.74 -13.34 -9.54
N PHE A 24 7.20 -12.25 -8.98
CA PHE A 24 6.81 -11.08 -9.76
C PHE A 24 8.00 -10.17 -10.04
N LYS A 25 7.93 -9.48 -11.18
CA LYS A 25 8.82 -8.37 -11.49
C LYS A 25 8.24 -7.08 -10.90
N LEU A 26 9.10 -6.16 -10.50
CA LEU A 26 8.69 -4.87 -9.95
C LEU A 26 7.74 -4.12 -10.91
N GLU A 27 8.01 -4.18 -12.20
CA GLU A 27 7.22 -3.51 -13.23
C GLU A 27 5.80 -4.08 -13.40
N ASP A 28 5.56 -5.31 -12.95
CA ASP A 28 4.26 -5.98 -13.09
C ASP A 28 3.35 -5.76 -11.88
N VAL A 29 3.89 -5.26 -10.78
CA VAL A 29 3.12 -5.01 -9.56
C VAL A 29 2.65 -3.57 -9.52
N VAL A 30 1.36 -3.37 -9.23
CA VAL A 30 0.73 -2.04 -9.18
C VAL A 30 0.59 -1.55 -7.74
N TRP A 31 0.06 -2.40 -6.87
CA TRP A 31 -0.26 -2.02 -5.50
C TRP A 31 -0.09 -3.21 -4.56
N ILE A 32 0.56 -2.98 -3.43
CA ILE A 32 0.66 -3.95 -2.34
C ILE A 32 -0.02 -3.34 -1.12
N ASP A 33 -1.11 -3.94 -0.66
CA ASP A 33 -1.82 -3.48 0.52
C ASP A 33 -1.49 -4.41 1.70
N LEU A 34 -0.87 -3.84 2.73
CA LEU A 34 -0.52 -4.53 3.96
C LEU A 34 -1.52 -4.13 5.05
N PHE A 35 -2.44 -5.04 5.36
CA PHE A 35 -3.44 -4.87 6.39
C PHE A 35 -3.03 -5.68 7.62
N SER A 36 -2.64 -5.01 8.70
CA SER A 36 -2.12 -5.64 9.92
C SER A 36 -1.17 -6.79 9.58
N PRO A 37 -0.10 -6.53 8.79
CA PRO A 37 0.73 -7.59 8.25
C PRO A 37 1.52 -8.31 9.34
N SER A 38 1.81 -9.59 9.09
CA SER A 38 2.80 -10.33 9.89
C SER A 38 4.19 -9.77 9.61
N GLY A 39 5.15 -10.08 10.49
CA GLY A 39 6.55 -9.71 10.26
C GLY A 39 7.11 -10.29 8.97
N ASP A 40 6.70 -11.51 8.61
CA ASP A 40 7.13 -12.16 7.37
C ASP A 40 6.56 -11.48 6.13
N GLU A 41 5.30 -11.07 6.16
CA GLU A 41 4.66 -10.33 5.07
C GLU A 41 5.35 -9.00 4.83
N LYS A 42 5.63 -8.26 5.90
CA LYS A 42 6.33 -6.99 5.82
C LYS A 42 7.75 -7.15 5.27
N ARG A 43 8.50 -8.13 5.78
CA ARG A 43 9.86 -8.41 5.32
C ARG A 43 9.91 -8.82 3.85
N ALA A 44 8.96 -9.65 3.40
CA ALA A 44 8.87 -10.06 2.01
C ALA A 44 8.64 -8.85 1.09
N THR A 45 7.78 -7.93 1.50
CA THR A 45 7.52 -6.70 0.75
C THR A 45 8.74 -5.79 0.72
N GLU A 46 9.41 -5.60 1.86
CA GLU A 46 10.62 -4.80 1.95
C GLU A 46 11.74 -5.37 1.06
N SER A 47 11.89 -6.70 1.03
CA SER A 47 12.86 -7.36 0.15
C SER A 47 12.52 -7.18 -1.32
N PHE A 48 11.24 -7.29 -1.68
CA PHE A 48 10.78 -7.09 -3.05
C PHE A 48 11.04 -5.67 -3.53
N LEU A 49 10.76 -4.68 -2.70
CA LEU A 49 10.94 -3.26 -3.03
C LEU A 49 12.38 -2.79 -2.82
N ASN A 50 13.19 -3.53 -2.10
CA ASN A 50 14.52 -3.12 -1.63
C ASN A 50 14.46 -1.79 -0.86
N THR A 51 13.45 -1.62 -0.01
CA THR A 51 13.16 -0.39 0.73
C THR A 51 12.46 -0.75 2.02
N GLU A 52 12.82 -0.10 3.11
CA GLU A 52 12.12 -0.26 4.39
C GLU A 52 10.75 0.43 4.34
N ILE A 53 9.77 -0.18 5.00
CA ILE A 53 8.43 0.35 5.11
C ILE A 53 8.21 0.81 6.54
N GLN A 54 7.74 2.05 6.71
CA GLN A 54 7.43 2.58 8.03
C GLN A 54 6.32 1.79 8.70
N SER A 55 6.52 1.41 9.97
CA SER A 55 5.46 0.84 10.78
C SER A 55 4.45 1.92 11.15
N ARG A 56 3.28 1.49 11.65
CA ARG A 56 2.26 2.41 12.16
C ARG A 56 2.85 3.29 13.28
N ALA A 57 3.60 2.71 14.21
CA ALA A 57 4.21 3.46 15.29
C ALA A 57 5.17 4.53 14.77
N GLN A 58 6.00 4.19 13.78
CA GLN A 58 6.90 5.16 13.14
C GLN A 58 6.14 6.27 12.43
N ALA A 59 5.04 5.92 11.75
CA ALA A 59 4.20 6.91 11.07
C ALA A 59 3.52 7.87 12.06
N GLU A 60 3.09 7.38 13.22
CA GLU A 60 2.49 8.19 14.27
C GLU A 60 3.47 9.12 14.96
N GLU A 61 4.76 8.76 15.01
CA GLU A 61 5.82 9.58 15.60
C GLU A 61 6.23 10.74 14.70
N ILE A 62 5.90 10.70 13.41
CA ILE A 62 6.25 11.76 12.48
C ILE A 62 5.37 12.98 12.73
N GLU A 63 6.01 14.13 12.96
CA GLU A 63 5.30 15.39 13.10
C GLU A 63 4.56 15.75 11.82
N SER A 64 3.47 16.51 11.96
CA SER A 64 2.61 16.88 10.84
C SER A 64 3.34 17.59 9.69
N SER A 65 4.42 18.30 10.00
CA SER A 65 5.27 18.95 8.99
C SER A 65 6.15 17.99 8.21
N SER A 66 6.31 16.75 8.70
CA SER A 66 7.19 15.73 8.11
C SER A 66 6.42 14.53 7.56
N ARG A 67 5.15 14.72 7.19
CA ARG A 67 4.28 13.64 6.67
C ARG A 67 4.66 13.15 5.29
N PHE A 68 5.49 13.89 4.61
CA PHE A 68 5.97 13.54 3.28
C PHE A 68 7.49 13.56 3.29
N SER A 69 8.12 12.50 2.75
CA SER A 69 9.55 12.45 2.54
C SER A 69 9.88 11.72 1.26
N GLU A 70 11.03 12.02 0.70
CA GLU A 70 11.47 11.47 -0.57
C GLU A 70 12.93 11.08 -0.49
N THR A 71 13.26 9.92 -1.05
CA THR A 71 14.64 9.48 -1.26
C THR A 71 14.87 9.33 -2.77
N ASP A 72 16.08 8.95 -3.19
CA ASP A 72 16.38 8.73 -4.60
C ASP A 72 15.53 7.61 -5.24
N THR A 73 15.03 6.68 -4.42
CA THR A 73 14.35 5.47 -4.90
C THR A 73 12.90 5.37 -4.45
N ALA A 74 12.47 6.17 -3.45
CA ALA A 74 11.15 6.01 -2.86
C ALA A 74 10.54 7.33 -2.41
N ILE A 75 9.22 7.40 -2.43
CA ILE A 75 8.42 8.49 -1.88
C ILE A 75 7.61 7.92 -0.73
N PHE A 76 7.67 8.57 0.43
CA PHE A 76 6.94 8.17 1.63
C PHE A 76 5.95 9.25 2.00
N ALA A 77 4.73 8.87 2.28
CA ALA A 77 3.70 9.77 2.77
C ALA A 77 2.89 9.09 3.88
N ASN A 78 2.47 9.86 4.86
CA ASN A 78 1.62 9.37 5.94
C ASN A 78 0.35 10.21 5.98
N THR A 79 -0.79 9.56 6.09
CA THR A 79 -2.09 10.21 6.11
C THR A 79 -2.93 9.66 7.24
N ASN A 80 -3.67 10.53 7.92
CA ASN A 80 -4.65 10.12 8.91
C ASN A 80 -6.02 10.03 8.26
N PHE A 81 -6.69 8.88 8.46
CA PHE A 81 -8.06 8.67 8.01
C PHE A 81 -9.00 8.83 9.19
N LEU A 82 -10.12 9.52 8.97
CA LEU A 82 -11.19 9.63 9.96
C LEU A 82 -12.11 8.42 9.83
N ILE A 83 -12.28 7.70 10.93
CA ILE A 83 -13.14 6.53 10.99
C ILE A 83 -14.34 6.88 11.85
N PRO A 84 -15.57 6.87 11.29
CA PRO A 84 -16.78 7.19 12.06
C PRO A 84 -16.99 6.21 13.21
N GLY A 85 -17.25 6.73 14.40
CA GLY A 85 -17.61 5.97 15.59
C GLY A 85 -18.99 6.38 16.10
N PRO A 86 -19.48 5.71 17.17
CA PRO A 86 -20.82 6.00 17.71
C PRO A 86 -21.00 7.45 18.20
N GLU A 87 -19.97 8.05 18.75
CA GLU A 87 -20.05 9.40 19.34
C GLU A 87 -19.03 10.36 18.73
N GLU A 88 -17.90 9.86 18.26
CA GLU A 88 -16.81 10.68 17.71
C GLU A 88 -16.06 9.89 16.63
N TYR A 89 -15.24 10.60 15.86
CA TYR A 89 -14.37 10.00 14.86
C TYR A 89 -13.05 9.58 15.51
N ALA A 90 -12.56 8.39 15.15
CA ALA A 90 -11.21 7.98 15.44
C ALA A 90 -10.29 8.35 14.27
N MET A 91 -9.02 8.61 14.55
CA MET A 91 -8.01 8.86 13.52
C MET A 91 -7.06 7.68 13.45
N GLU A 92 -6.86 7.17 12.23
CA GLU A 92 -5.93 6.05 11.99
C GLU A 92 -4.89 6.44 10.96
N ALA A 93 -3.63 6.22 11.29
CA ALA A 93 -2.51 6.51 10.40
C ALA A 93 -2.37 5.42 9.35
N VAL A 94 -2.18 5.83 8.10
CA VAL A 94 -1.89 4.93 6.98
C VAL A 94 -0.59 5.40 6.33
N SER A 95 0.36 4.48 6.16
CA SER A 95 1.61 4.74 5.46
C SER A 95 1.47 4.42 3.98
N PHE A 96 1.97 5.31 3.16
CA PHE A 96 2.06 5.15 1.71
C PHE A 96 3.54 5.17 1.30
N THR A 97 3.97 4.17 0.55
CA THR A 97 5.33 4.09 0.03
C THR A 97 5.24 3.85 -1.48
N LEU A 98 5.80 4.75 -2.26
CA LEU A 98 5.88 4.60 -3.72
C LEU A 98 7.33 4.33 -4.10
N VAL A 99 7.59 3.15 -4.66
CA VAL A 99 8.90 2.75 -5.15
C VAL A 99 8.77 2.43 -6.63
N GLY A 100 9.43 3.22 -7.46
CA GLY A 100 9.21 3.12 -8.91
C GLY A 100 7.73 3.37 -9.21
N ASN A 101 7.06 2.38 -9.76
CA ASN A 101 5.63 2.43 -10.09
C ASN A 101 4.77 1.56 -9.16
N VAL A 102 5.33 1.09 -8.05
CA VAL A 102 4.62 0.24 -7.09
C VAL A 102 4.21 1.06 -5.88
N LEU A 103 2.91 1.10 -5.61
CA LEU A 103 2.39 1.68 -4.37
C LEU A 103 2.28 0.60 -3.32
N THR A 104 2.77 0.88 -2.12
CA THR A 104 2.58 0.03 -0.94
C THR A 104 1.86 0.82 0.13
N THR A 105 0.79 0.25 0.68
CA THR A 105 0.03 0.86 1.79
C THR A 105 0.12 -0.04 3.02
N LEU A 106 0.27 0.57 4.18
CA LEU A 106 0.31 -0.14 5.47
C LEU A 106 -0.75 0.46 6.37
N ARG A 107 -1.67 -0.39 6.83
CA ARG A 107 -2.80 0.01 7.70
C ARG A 107 -3.15 -1.10 8.69
N ASP A 108 -3.82 -0.72 9.77
CA ASP A 108 -4.25 -1.67 10.80
C ASP A 108 -5.78 -1.77 10.95
N VAL A 109 -6.52 -1.04 10.10
CA VAL A 109 -7.98 -1.00 10.15
C VAL A 109 -8.57 -1.16 8.75
N PRO A 110 -9.79 -1.72 8.63
CA PRO A 110 -10.51 -1.74 7.36
C PRO A 110 -10.90 -0.31 6.97
N LEU A 111 -10.71 0.03 5.69
CA LEU A 111 -11.06 1.34 5.15
C LEU A 111 -11.96 1.14 3.93
N ARG A 112 -13.13 1.76 3.97
CA ARG A 112 -14.10 1.66 2.88
C ARG A 112 -13.56 2.17 1.55
N SER A 113 -12.81 3.26 1.59
CA SER A 113 -12.19 3.84 0.39
C SER A 113 -11.22 2.86 -0.28
N PHE A 114 -10.50 2.06 0.51
CA PHE A 114 -9.60 1.05 -0.01
C PHE A 114 -10.37 -0.10 -0.67
N THR A 115 -11.45 -0.56 -0.04
CA THR A 115 -12.30 -1.61 -0.60
C THR A 115 -12.90 -1.18 -1.94
N GLU A 116 -13.38 0.05 -2.03
CA GLU A 116 -13.95 0.60 -3.26
C GLU A 116 -12.89 0.76 -4.34
N LEU A 117 -11.70 1.22 -3.98
CA LEU A 117 -10.59 1.38 -4.91
C LEU A 117 -10.10 0.04 -5.45
N GLN A 118 -10.01 -0.99 -4.60
CA GLN A 118 -9.63 -2.33 -5.01
C GLN A 118 -10.60 -2.90 -6.04
N ARG A 119 -11.89 -2.70 -5.81
CA ARG A 119 -12.93 -3.11 -6.76
C ARG A 119 -12.79 -2.39 -8.10
N LYS A 120 -12.55 -1.08 -8.06
CA LYS A 120 -12.41 -0.25 -9.26
C LYS A 120 -11.18 -0.63 -10.08
N ILE A 121 -10.07 -0.93 -9.44
CA ILE A 121 -8.83 -1.37 -10.10
C ILE A 121 -9.08 -2.65 -10.91
N GLN A 122 -9.80 -3.61 -10.34
CA GLN A 122 -10.12 -4.87 -11.03
C GLN A 122 -11.16 -4.69 -12.13
N ALA A 123 -12.12 -3.77 -11.94
CA ALA A 123 -13.17 -3.52 -12.91
C ALA A 123 -12.69 -2.73 -14.14
N VAL A 124 -11.80 -1.75 -13.91
CA VAL A 124 -11.33 -0.85 -14.97
C VAL A 124 -9.80 -0.71 -14.91
N PRO A 125 -9.04 -1.78 -15.23
CA PRO A 125 -7.58 -1.80 -15.08
C PRO A 125 -6.86 -0.72 -15.90
N ARG A 126 -7.41 -0.32 -17.02
CA ARG A 126 -6.80 0.68 -17.91
C ARG A 126 -6.62 2.06 -17.27
N LEU A 127 -7.40 2.36 -16.21
CA LEU A 127 -7.28 3.63 -15.48
C LEU A 127 -6.11 3.61 -14.49
N PHE A 128 -5.52 2.44 -14.24
CA PHE A 128 -4.45 2.27 -13.26
C PHE A 128 -3.26 1.57 -13.89
N PRO A 129 -2.53 2.24 -14.82
CA PRO A 129 -1.40 1.61 -15.51
C PRO A 129 -0.23 1.27 -14.58
N ASN A 130 -0.15 1.92 -13.43
CA ASN A 130 0.88 1.64 -12.40
C ASN A 130 0.42 2.18 -11.04
N GLY A 131 1.22 1.95 -9.99
CA GLY A 131 0.90 2.38 -8.63
C GLY A 131 0.82 3.89 -8.44
N TYR A 132 1.47 4.66 -9.29
CA TYR A 132 1.38 6.13 -9.23
C TYR A 132 -0.06 6.61 -9.41
N TRP A 133 -0.85 5.96 -10.27
CA TRP A 133 -2.25 6.30 -10.51
C TRP A 133 -3.18 5.86 -9.39
N VAL A 134 -2.77 4.87 -8.59
CA VAL A 134 -3.49 4.48 -7.37
C VAL A 134 -3.23 5.50 -6.27
N PHE A 135 -1.99 5.99 -6.21
CA PHE A 135 -1.57 6.99 -5.22
C PHE A 135 -2.35 8.29 -5.36
#